data_743d8a09268d3a75ed673661f4607287
#
_entry.id   743d8a09268d3a75ed673661f4607287
#
_cell.length_a   1.000
_cell.length_b   1.000
_cell.length_c   1.000
_cell.angle_alpha   90.00
_cell.angle_beta   90.00
_cell.angle_gamma   90.00
#
_symmetry.space_group_name_H-M   'P 1'
#
loop_
_entity.id
_entity.type
_entity.pdbx_description
1 polymer ?
#
loop_
_entity_poly.entity_id
_entity_poly.type
_entity_poly.pdbx_seq_one_letter_code
_entity_poly.pdbx_strand_id
1 'polypeptide(L)'
;MNILIYLFIVYSFLGWVFETTIAAIKRKRFVNRGIINGPFCVIYGISAVAITVILRDLNGFWLLFGSMIVATLIEWTGGHIIEKMYHERWWDYSNFKFNFDGYICLGASVIWAIMGFVVKTWVNDLFINIYKIIPVYIMEIIVWILLAVIFIDGLATMLILSGHHKSEKYCKKAEDILDTVTKNLSDRIYGVIDSRLGKAYTRSKPGTGEQKDKTKFATGCSFYKVVMLFFIGAFLGDIVETVFCRIVTVSYTHLRAHETRSN
;
A
#
# COMPACT_ATOMS: atom_id res chain seq x y z
N MET A 1 -11.04 -2.47 17.48
CA MET A 1 -9.98 -3.02 16.61
C MET A 1 -10.56 -3.69 15.37
N ASN A 2 -11.60 -4.51 15.51
CA ASN A 2 -12.19 -5.27 14.38
C ASN A 2 -12.75 -4.41 13.24
N ILE A 3 -13.26 -3.21 13.53
CA ILE A 3 -13.79 -2.31 12.49
C ILE A 3 -12.70 -1.79 11.53
N LEU A 4 -11.48 -1.57 12.00
CA LEU A 4 -10.37 -1.15 11.14
C LEU A 4 -9.92 -2.30 10.23
N ILE A 5 -9.92 -3.53 10.73
CA ILE A 5 -9.62 -4.73 9.92
C ILE A 5 -10.71 -4.94 8.87
N TYR A 6 -11.97 -4.75 9.24
CA TYR A 6 -13.09 -4.79 8.31
C TYR A 6 -12.92 -3.73 7.20
N LEU A 7 -12.67 -2.48 7.56
CA LEU A 7 -12.41 -1.42 6.58
C LEU A 7 -11.21 -1.74 5.67
N PHE A 8 -10.12 -2.28 6.24
CA PHE A 8 -8.98 -2.74 5.45
C PHE A 8 -9.39 -3.76 4.37
N ILE A 9 -10.18 -4.76 4.73
CA ILE A 9 -10.64 -5.80 3.80
C ILE A 9 -11.55 -5.20 2.72
N VAL A 10 -12.54 -4.39 3.13
CA VAL A 10 -13.48 -3.75 2.21
C VAL A 10 -12.76 -2.86 1.21
N TYR A 11 -11.84 -2.00 1.67
CA TYR A 11 -11.11 -1.11 0.76
C TYR A 11 -10.07 -1.82 -0.09
N SER A 12 -9.50 -2.92 0.40
CA SER A 12 -8.64 -3.77 -0.43
C SER A 12 -9.42 -4.42 -1.58
N PHE A 13 -10.66 -4.84 -1.33
CA PHE A 13 -11.55 -5.38 -2.35
C PHE A 13 -12.02 -4.28 -3.33
N LEU A 14 -12.48 -3.15 -2.83
CA LEU A 14 -12.91 -2.02 -3.67
C LEU A 14 -11.75 -1.48 -4.53
N GLY A 15 -10.55 -1.39 -3.99
CA GLY A 15 -9.36 -1.03 -4.73
C GLY A 15 -9.05 -2.02 -5.87
N TRP A 16 -9.22 -3.31 -5.61
CA TRP A 16 -9.10 -4.32 -6.66
C TRP A 16 -10.18 -4.17 -7.75
N VAL A 17 -11.44 -3.93 -7.38
CA VAL A 17 -12.53 -3.67 -8.33
C VAL A 17 -12.18 -2.45 -9.18
N PHE A 18 -11.74 -1.36 -8.57
CA PHE A 18 -11.38 -0.12 -9.26
C PHE A 18 -10.24 -0.32 -10.26
N GLU A 19 -9.12 -0.91 -9.83
CA GLU A 19 -7.95 -1.19 -10.67
C GLU A 19 -8.29 -2.14 -11.83
N THR A 20 -9.01 -3.22 -11.52
CA THR A 20 -9.38 -4.23 -12.51
C THR A 20 -10.35 -3.67 -13.54
N THR A 21 -11.28 -2.81 -13.12
CA THR A 21 -12.23 -2.14 -14.02
C THR A 21 -11.49 -1.19 -14.97
N ILE A 22 -10.60 -0.35 -14.46
CA ILE A 22 -9.78 0.56 -15.29
C ILE A 22 -8.94 -0.26 -16.28
N ALA A 23 -8.32 -1.33 -15.82
CA ALA A 23 -7.51 -2.19 -16.69
C ALA A 23 -8.36 -2.89 -17.76
N ALA A 24 -9.56 -3.37 -17.39
CA ALA A 24 -10.48 -4.02 -18.33
C ALA A 24 -10.95 -3.05 -19.42
N ILE A 25 -11.30 -1.81 -19.06
CA ILE A 25 -11.70 -0.77 -20.02
C ILE A 25 -10.54 -0.44 -20.97
N LYS A 26 -9.34 -0.20 -20.44
CA LYS A 26 -8.17 0.16 -21.24
C LYS A 26 -7.69 -0.97 -22.16
N ARG A 27 -7.72 -2.20 -21.67
CA ARG A 27 -7.17 -3.37 -22.40
C ARG A 27 -8.23 -4.21 -23.11
N LYS A 28 -9.53 -3.85 -22.98
CA LYS A 28 -10.68 -4.59 -23.54
C LYS A 28 -10.70 -6.08 -23.17
N ARG A 29 -10.14 -6.43 -22.03
CA ARG A 29 -10.11 -7.81 -21.48
C ARG A 29 -9.97 -7.77 -19.97
N PHE A 30 -10.49 -8.79 -19.30
CA PHE A 30 -10.32 -8.92 -17.86
C PHE A 30 -8.86 -9.19 -17.51
N VAL A 31 -8.34 -8.43 -16.54
CA VAL A 31 -6.98 -8.57 -16.00
C VAL A 31 -7.04 -8.38 -14.50
N ASN A 32 -6.74 -9.43 -13.73
CA ASN A 32 -6.63 -9.30 -12.28
C ASN A 32 -5.44 -8.41 -11.92
N ARG A 33 -5.72 -7.26 -11.30
CA ARG A 33 -4.72 -6.26 -10.90
C ARG A 33 -4.23 -6.42 -9.45
N GLY A 34 -4.75 -7.42 -8.71
CA GLY A 34 -4.25 -7.73 -7.37
C GLY A 34 -2.81 -8.25 -7.40
N ILE A 35 -1.99 -7.85 -6.44
CA ILE A 35 -0.66 -8.43 -6.20
C ILE A 35 -0.82 -9.90 -5.82
N ILE A 36 -1.72 -10.17 -4.89
CA ILE A 36 -2.14 -11.51 -4.49
C ILE A 36 -3.11 -12.11 -5.52
N ASN A 37 -3.30 -13.44 -5.47
CA ASN A 37 -4.18 -14.12 -6.43
C ASN A 37 -5.65 -13.78 -6.21
N GLY A 38 -6.05 -13.53 -4.96
CA GLY A 38 -7.39 -13.11 -4.60
C GLY A 38 -7.77 -11.72 -5.10
N PRO A 39 -9.05 -11.35 -4.99
CA PRO A 39 -9.58 -10.08 -5.46
C PRO A 39 -9.30 -8.95 -4.44
N PHE A 40 -8.04 -8.72 -4.13
CA PHE A 40 -7.64 -7.71 -3.14
C PHE A 40 -6.42 -6.91 -3.60
N CYS A 41 -6.50 -5.59 -3.49
CA CYS A 41 -5.38 -4.65 -3.62
C CYS A 41 -5.05 -4.09 -2.24
N VAL A 42 -4.15 -4.75 -1.52
CA VAL A 42 -3.79 -4.47 -0.12
C VAL A 42 -3.39 -3.02 0.13
N ILE A 43 -2.72 -2.38 -0.83
CA ILE A 43 -2.28 -0.98 -0.74
C ILE A 43 -3.45 -0.01 -0.52
N TYR A 44 -4.62 -0.26 -1.12
CA TYR A 44 -5.82 0.55 -0.93
C TYR A 44 -6.38 0.40 0.48
N GLY A 45 -6.40 -0.83 1.01
CA GLY A 45 -6.82 -1.08 2.40
C GLY A 45 -5.92 -0.41 3.42
N ILE A 46 -4.59 -0.52 3.24
CA ILE A 46 -3.60 0.15 4.10
C ILE A 46 -3.80 1.66 4.04
N SER A 47 -3.93 2.25 2.83
CA SER A 47 -4.10 3.68 2.65
C SER A 47 -5.40 4.19 3.29
N ALA A 48 -6.51 3.49 3.11
CA ALA A 48 -7.79 3.88 3.69
C ALA A 48 -7.79 3.84 5.22
N VAL A 49 -7.20 2.80 5.82
CA VAL A 49 -7.07 2.69 7.27
C VAL A 49 -6.12 3.76 7.80
N ALA A 50 -4.98 3.98 7.16
CA ALA A 50 -4.03 5.01 7.56
C ALA A 50 -4.65 6.41 7.54
N ILE A 51 -5.36 6.77 6.45
CA ILE A 51 -6.11 8.02 6.35
C ILE A 51 -7.16 8.13 7.45
N THR A 52 -7.92 7.05 7.70
CA THR A 52 -8.98 7.04 8.73
C THR A 52 -8.43 7.28 10.12
N VAL A 53 -7.27 6.71 10.45
CA VAL A 53 -6.66 6.78 11.79
C VAL A 53 -5.84 8.06 11.96
N ILE A 54 -4.93 8.34 11.02
CA ILE A 54 -3.98 9.46 11.13
C ILE A 54 -4.70 10.80 10.99
N LEU A 55 -5.64 10.89 10.02
CA LEU A 55 -6.34 12.14 9.69
C LEU A 55 -7.73 12.23 10.33
N ARG A 56 -7.96 11.49 11.42
CA ARG A 56 -9.31 11.37 12.02
C ARG A 56 -9.94 12.72 12.40
N ASP A 57 -9.12 13.68 12.82
CA ASP A 57 -9.57 14.98 13.32
C ASP A 57 -9.48 16.08 12.24
N LEU A 58 -8.98 15.77 11.06
CA LEU A 58 -8.87 16.71 9.96
C LEU A 58 -10.13 16.71 9.10
N ASN A 59 -10.49 17.91 8.60
CA ASN A 59 -11.65 18.12 7.72
C ASN A 59 -11.29 19.10 6.58
N GLY A 60 -12.16 19.15 5.56
CA GLY A 60 -12.03 20.09 4.46
C GLY A 60 -10.67 20.00 3.74
N PHE A 61 -10.07 21.16 3.51
CA PHE A 61 -8.80 21.28 2.78
C PHE A 61 -7.65 20.47 3.43
N TRP A 62 -7.54 20.49 4.76
CA TRP A 62 -6.49 19.77 5.47
C TRP A 62 -6.63 18.24 5.36
N LEU A 63 -7.85 17.74 5.33
CA LEU A 63 -8.10 16.32 5.07
C LEU A 63 -7.69 15.94 3.65
N LEU A 64 -8.03 16.77 2.66
CA LEU A 64 -7.67 16.53 1.26
C LEU A 64 -6.15 16.52 1.08
N PHE A 65 -5.44 17.51 1.64
CA PHE A 65 -3.99 17.63 1.55
C PHE A 65 -3.29 16.52 2.33
N GLY A 66 -3.77 16.20 3.54
CA GLY A 66 -3.26 15.09 4.34
C GLY A 66 -3.44 13.73 3.65
N SER A 67 -4.59 13.50 3.02
CA SER A 67 -4.86 12.28 2.24
C SER A 67 -3.88 12.14 1.07
N MET A 68 -3.59 13.24 0.37
CA MET A 68 -2.58 13.27 -0.69
C MET A 68 -1.23 12.76 -0.16
N ILE A 69 -0.77 13.29 0.96
CA ILE A 69 0.55 12.96 1.49
C ILE A 69 0.59 11.52 2.01
N VAL A 70 -0.37 11.12 2.84
CA VAL A 70 -0.39 9.78 3.43
C VAL A 70 -0.44 8.71 2.35
N ALA A 71 -1.34 8.83 1.39
CA ALA A 71 -1.47 7.84 0.33
C ALA A 71 -0.25 7.82 -0.61
N THR A 72 0.31 8.98 -0.94
CA THR A 72 1.53 9.07 -1.77
C THR A 72 2.74 8.45 -1.07
N LEU A 73 2.88 8.62 0.24
CA LEU A 73 3.95 7.97 1.01
C LEU A 73 3.79 6.44 1.04
N ILE A 74 2.56 5.95 1.17
CA ILE A 74 2.29 4.51 1.13
C ILE A 74 2.58 3.95 -0.27
N GLU A 75 2.21 4.66 -1.34
CA GLU A 75 2.51 4.28 -2.72
C GLU A 75 4.02 4.24 -2.98
N TRP A 76 4.75 5.27 -2.53
CA TRP A 76 6.21 5.34 -2.65
C TRP A 76 6.91 4.22 -1.88
N THR A 77 6.52 4.00 -0.63
CA THR A 77 7.07 2.94 0.22
C THR A 77 6.76 1.57 -0.35
N GLY A 78 5.52 1.35 -0.80
CA GLY A 78 5.09 0.11 -1.44
C GLY A 78 5.88 -0.21 -2.70
N GLY A 79 6.12 0.80 -3.55
CA GLY A 79 6.94 0.66 -4.76
C GLY A 79 8.37 0.23 -4.46
N HIS A 80 9.00 0.82 -3.45
CA HIS A 80 10.35 0.44 -3.01
C HIS A 80 10.42 -0.97 -2.42
N ILE A 81 9.42 -1.35 -1.61
CA ILE A 81 9.36 -2.69 -1.02
C ILE A 81 9.23 -3.73 -2.14
N ILE A 82 8.34 -3.50 -3.10
CA ILE A 82 8.13 -4.41 -4.23
C ILE A 82 9.40 -4.53 -5.08
N GLU A 83 10.04 -3.41 -5.45
CA GLU A 83 11.28 -3.45 -6.22
C GLU A 83 12.41 -4.16 -5.46
N LYS A 84 12.53 -3.93 -4.15
CA LYS A 84 13.54 -4.59 -3.32
C LYS A 84 13.30 -6.11 -3.21
N MET A 85 12.05 -6.54 -3.18
CA MET A 85 11.68 -7.97 -3.03
C MET A 85 11.74 -8.73 -4.34
N TYR A 86 11.28 -8.11 -5.42
CA TYR A 86 11.09 -8.77 -6.71
C TYR A 86 12.07 -8.32 -7.77
N HIS A 87 12.94 -7.31 -7.47
CA HIS A 87 13.89 -6.72 -8.41
C HIS A 87 13.26 -6.19 -9.70
N GLU A 88 11.96 -5.87 -9.65
CA GLU A 88 11.18 -5.34 -10.77
C GLU A 88 10.25 -4.22 -10.30
N ARG A 89 10.05 -3.21 -11.17
CA ARG A 89 9.06 -2.17 -10.97
C ARG A 89 7.73 -2.60 -11.55
N TRP A 90 6.68 -2.55 -10.77
CA TRP A 90 5.33 -2.94 -11.22
C TRP A 90 4.53 -1.78 -11.78
N TRP A 91 4.88 -0.56 -11.40
CA TRP A 91 4.43 0.67 -12.04
C TRP A 91 5.61 1.62 -12.18
N ASP A 92 5.55 2.48 -13.20
CA ASP A 92 6.60 3.44 -13.50
C ASP A 92 5.98 4.73 -14.04
N TYR A 93 6.14 5.80 -13.28
CA TYR A 93 5.70 7.14 -13.63
C TYR A 93 6.83 8.00 -14.19
N SER A 94 7.98 7.43 -14.56
CA SER A 94 9.15 8.18 -15.07
C SER A 94 8.82 9.07 -16.28
N ASN A 95 7.85 8.65 -17.09
CA ASN A 95 7.39 9.40 -18.26
C ASN A 95 6.38 10.52 -17.94
N PHE A 96 5.92 10.63 -16.70
CA PHE A 96 4.96 11.65 -16.30
C PHE A 96 5.69 12.88 -15.75
N LYS A 97 5.12 14.09 -16.05
CA LYS A 97 5.60 15.33 -15.45
C LYS A 97 5.42 15.29 -13.93
N PHE A 98 6.33 15.92 -13.21
CA PHE A 98 6.32 15.99 -11.74
C PHE A 98 6.33 14.59 -11.07
N ASN A 99 7.05 13.62 -11.65
CA ASN A 99 7.30 12.37 -10.97
C ASN A 99 8.49 12.48 -10.00
N PHE A 100 8.48 11.62 -8.99
CA PHE A 100 9.57 11.45 -8.04
C PHE A 100 10.03 9.99 -8.06
N ASP A 101 11.26 9.76 -8.48
CA ASP A 101 11.92 8.46 -8.64
C ASP A 101 11.15 7.44 -9.50
N GLY A 102 10.14 7.88 -10.27
CA GLY A 102 9.27 7.01 -11.05
C GLY A 102 8.23 6.24 -10.25
N TYR A 103 8.24 6.29 -8.91
CA TYR A 103 7.26 5.58 -8.08
C TYR A 103 5.98 6.36 -7.86
N ILE A 104 6.06 7.67 -7.84
CA ILE A 104 4.94 8.58 -7.60
C ILE A 104 4.94 9.73 -8.61
N CYS A 105 3.78 10.31 -8.87
CA CYS A 105 3.67 11.54 -9.66
C CYS A 105 2.54 12.43 -9.11
N LEU A 106 2.66 13.74 -9.33
CA LEU A 106 1.70 14.72 -8.81
C LEU A 106 0.26 14.42 -9.27
N GLY A 107 0.06 13.98 -10.52
CA GLY A 107 -1.25 13.62 -11.03
C GLY A 107 -1.90 12.47 -10.27
N ALA A 108 -1.15 11.41 -9.97
CA ALA A 108 -1.62 10.31 -9.15
C ALA A 108 -1.90 10.75 -7.71
N SER A 109 -1.01 11.58 -7.14
CA SER A 109 -1.18 12.11 -5.77
C SER A 109 -2.46 12.93 -5.61
N VAL A 110 -2.85 13.71 -6.63
CA VAL A 110 -4.13 14.46 -6.63
C VAL A 110 -5.32 13.50 -6.67
N ILE A 111 -5.26 12.42 -7.44
CA ILE A 111 -6.31 11.38 -7.45
C ILE A 111 -6.42 10.75 -6.06
N TRP A 112 -5.29 10.40 -5.43
CA TRP A 112 -5.25 9.88 -4.07
C TRP A 112 -5.84 10.84 -3.03
N ALA A 113 -5.60 12.16 -3.20
CA ALA A 113 -6.20 13.19 -2.35
C ALA A 113 -7.73 13.14 -2.38
N ILE A 114 -8.29 13.14 -3.59
CA ILE A 114 -9.75 13.10 -3.81
C ILE A 114 -10.33 11.79 -3.26
N MET A 115 -9.71 10.66 -3.58
CA MET A 115 -10.16 9.35 -3.10
C MET A 115 -10.14 9.27 -1.57
N GLY A 116 -9.07 9.71 -0.93
CA GLY A 116 -8.95 9.72 0.53
C GLY A 116 -9.97 10.64 1.19
N PHE A 117 -10.22 11.82 0.61
CA PHE A 117 -11.25 12.74 1.07
C PHE A 117 -12.65 12.09 1.00
N VAL A 118 -13.00 11.51 -0.14
CA VAL A 118 -14.29 10.82 -0.34
C VAL A 118 -14.47 9.65 0.61
N VAL A 119 -13.43 8.83 0.75
CA VAL A 119 -13.41 7.68 1.68
C VAL A 119 -13.70 8.13 3.10
N LYS A 120 -12.97 9.13 3.59
CA LYS A 120 -13.07 9.58 4.99
C LYS A 120 -14.38 10.31 5.26
N THR A 121 -14.90 11.08 4.30
CA THR A 121 -16.08 11.96 4.52
C THR A 121 -17.39 11.21 4.38
N TRP A 122 -17.50 10.27 3.44
CA TRP A 122 -18.77 9.63 3.12
C TRP A 122 -18.74 8.11 3.17
N VAL A 123 -17.71 7.49 2.60
CA VAL A 123 -17.72 6.04 2.38
C VAL A 123 -17.47 5.28 3.68
N ASN A 124 -16.67 5.83 4.58
CA ASN A 124 -16.44 5.23 5.90
C ASN A 124 -17.73 5.09 6.69
N ASP A 125 -18.56 6.14 6.75
CA ASP A 125 -19.81 6.11 7.50
C ASP A 125 -20.77 5.06 6.96
N LEU A 126 -20.84 4.92 5.62
CA LEU A 126 -21.62 3.89 4.96
C LEU A 126 -21.18 2.49 5.43
N PHE A 127 -19.90 2.17 5.33
CA PHE A 127 -19.41 0.83 5.70
C PHE A 127 -19.41 0.58 7.20
N ILE A 128 -19.21 1.59 8.03
CA ILE A 128 -19.37 1.50 9.48
C ILE A 128 -20.83 1.19 9.86
N ASN A 129 -21.79 1.80 9.16
CA ASN A 129 -23.20 1.51 9.39
C ASN A 129 -23.55 0.09 8.94
N ILE A 130 -23.06 -0.38 7.79
CA ILE A 130 -23.21 -1.78 7.36
C ILE A 130 -22.61 -2.74 8.39
N TYR A 131 -21.41 -2.45 8.91
CA TYR A 131 -20.79 -3.24 9.97
C TYR A 131 -21.67 -3.38 11.21
N LYS A 132 -22.37 -2.31 11.61
CA LYS A 132 -23.24 -2.28 12.80
C LYS A 132 -24.57 -3.05 12.63
N ILE A 133 -25.04 -3.24 11.39
CA ILE A 133 -26.29 -3.97 11.11
C ILE A 133 -26.11 -5.48 11.35
N ILE A 134 -24.92 -6.01 11.08
CA ILE A 134 -24.64 -7.44 11.22
C ILE A 134 -24.28 -7.75 12.68
N PRO A 135 -24.80 -8.83 13.26
CA PRO A 135 -24.43 -9.24 14.61
C PRO A 135 -22.91 -9.35 14.79
N VAL A 136 -22.36 -8.75 15.83
CA VAL A 136 -20.90 -8.57 16.04
C VAL A 136 -20.15 -9.89 15.93
N TYR A 137 -20.67 -10.98 16.53
CA TYR A 137 -20.01 -12.29 16.50
C TYR A 137 -19.89 -12.88 15.09
N ILE A 138 -20.91 -12.67 14.23
CA ILE A 138 -20.87 -13.14 12.83
C ILE A 138 -19.83 -12.30 12.06
N MET A 139 -19.86 -10.99 12.24
CA MET A 139 -18.93 -10.08 11.56
C MET A 139 -17.48 -10.38 11.97
N GLU A 140 -17.22 -10.67 13.24
CA GLU A 140 -15.88 -11.03 13.71
C GLU A 140 -15.36 -12.31 13.04
N ILE A 141 -16.18 -13.33 12.95
CA ILE A 141 -15.81 -14.59 12.28
C ILE A 141 -15.49 -14.33 10.82
N ILE A 142 -16.34 -13.58 10.09
CA ILE A 142 -16.13 -13.25 8.67
C ILE A 142 -14.81 -12.47 8.49
N VAL A 143 -14.58 -11.45 9.30
CA VAL A 143 -13.39 -10.60 9.22
C VAL A 143 -12.12 -11.41 9.45
N TRP A 144 -12.08 -12.30 10.46
CA TRP A 144 -10.91 -13.11 10.73
C TRP A 144 -10.65 -14.17 9.65
N ILE A 145 -11.70 -14.78 9.10
CA ILE A 145 -11.58 -15.73 8.00
C ILE A 145 -11.00 -15.02 6.75
N LEU A 146 -11.57 -13.86 6.37
CA LEU A 146 -11.10 -13.11 5.21
C LEU A 146 -9.66 -12.61 5.40
N LEU A 147 -9.32 -12.14 6.60
CA LEU A 147 -7.95 -11.72 6.92
C LEU A 147 -6.97 -12.89 6.80
N ALA A 148 -7.33 -14.07 7.30
CA ALA A 148 -6.51 -15.27 7.19
C ALA A 148 -6.32 -15.67 5.72
N VAL A 149 -7.37 -15.62 4.90
CA VAL A 149 -7.29 -15.89 3.45
C VAL A 149 -6.34 -14.92 2.76
N ILE A 150 -6.48 -13.61 3.00
CA ILE A 150 -5.61 -12.57 2.43
C ILE A 150 -4.16 -12.81 2.86
N PHE A 151 -3.93 -13.13 4.13
CA PHE A 151 -2.59 -13.38 4.67
C PHE A 151 -1.94 -14.62 4.07
N ILE A 152 -2.68 -15.73 3.98
CA ILE A 152 -2.17 -16.99 3.40
C ILE A 152 -1.86 -16.81 1.91
N ASP A 153 -2.75 -16.17 1.15
CA ASP A 153 -2.54 -15.91 -0.27
C ASP A 153 -1.35 -14.94 -0.49
N GLY A 154 -1.24 -13.91 0.32
CA GLY A 154 -0.11 -12.98 0.30
C GLY A 154 1.21 -13.67 0.61
N LEU A 155 1.24 -14.49 1.66
CA LEU A 155 2.42 -15.25 2.06
C LEU A 155 2.81 -16.27 0.96
N ALA A 156 1.86 -17.01 0.43
CA ALA A 156 2.08 -17.96 -0.65
C ALA A 156 2.66 -17.27 -1.90
N THR A 157 2.07 -16.15 -2.30
CA THR A 157 2.56 -15.35 -3.44
C THR A 157 3.98 -14.83 -3.20
N MET A 158 4.27 -14.33 -2.00
CA MET A 158 5.60 -13.88 -1.60
C MET A 158 6.64 -15.01 -1.66
N LEU A 159 6.33 -16.15 -1.05
CA LEU A 159 7.25 -17.30 -0.99
C LEU A 159 7.54 -17.85 -2.38
N ILE A 160 6.53 -17.96 -3.23
CA ILE A 160 6.69 -18.48 -4.59
C ILE A 160 7.56 -17.54 -5.43
N LEU A 161 7.28 -16.23 -5.40
CA LEU A 161 8.04 -15.26 -6.17
C LEU A 161 9.48 -15.09 -5.66
N SER A 162 9.69 -15.04 -4.34
CA SER A 162 11.04 -14.93 -3.76
C SER A 162 11.84 -16.22 -3.83
N GLY A 163 11.17 -17.37 -3.71
CA GLY A 163 11.80 -18.69 -3.79
C GLY A 163 12.37 -18.99 -5.17
N HIS A 164 11.66 -18.62 -6.22
CA HIS A 164 12.10 -18.83 -7.60
C HIS A 164 13.38 -18.03 -7.93
N HIS A 165 13.46 -16.79 -7.45
CA HIS A 165 14.65 -15.94 -7.65
C HIS A 165 15.90 -16.43 -6.89
N LYS A 166 15.73 -17.15 -5.77
CA LYS A 166 16.83 -17.77 -5.00
C LYS A 166 17.21 -19.15 -5.53
N SER A 167 16.25 -19.90 -6.09
CA SER A 167 16.48 -21.26 -6.59
C SER A 167 17.45 -21.29 -7.76
N GLU A 168 17.45 -20.27 -8.63
CA GLU A 168 18.42 -20.17 -9.73
C GLU A 168 19.89 -20.10 -9.23
N LYS A 169 20.10 -19.62 -7.99
CA LYS A 169 21.41 -19.42 -7.39
C LYS A 169 21.90 -20.59 -6.52
N TYR A 170 20.99 -21.46 -6.02
CA TYR A 170 21.29 -22.53 -5.04
C TYR A 170 21.02 -23.96 -5.53
N CYS A 171 20.34 -24.17 -6.68
CA CYS A 171 19.95 -25.48 -7.18
C CYS A 171 21.05 -26.26 -7.89
N LYS A 172 22.31 -26.14 -7.48
CA LYS A 172 23.39 -27.01 -8.00
C LYS A 172 23.77 -28.19 -7.09
N LYS A 173 23.02 -28.47 -6.02
CA LYS A 173 23.47 -29.45 -5.03
C LYS A 173 22.40 -30.22 -4.22
N ALA A 174 21.30 -30.68 -4.85
CA ALA A 174 20.46 -31.73 -4.25
C ALA A 174 19.59 -32.39 -5.32
N GLU A 175 20.00 -33.49 -5.84
CA GLU A 175 19.24 -34.42 -6.69
C GLU A 175 18.53 -35.42 -5.78
N ASP A 176 17.16 -35.32 -5.72
CA ASP A 176 16.35 -36.45 -5.30
C ASP A 176 14.95 -36.36 -5.98
N ILE A 177 14.34 -37.51 -6.24
CA ILE A 177 13.13 -37.70 -7.07
C ILE A 177 11.91 -36.91 -6.53
N LEU A 178 11.83 -36.68 -5.22
CA LEU A 178 10.81 -35.82 -4.59
C LEU A 178 10.95 -34.35 -4.98
N ASP A 179 12.17 -33.91 -5.25
CA ASP A 179 12.48 -32.54 -5.68
C ASP A 179 11.95 -32.22 -7.07
N THR A 180 11.90 -33.21 -7.98
CA THR A 180 11.45 -33.02 -9.37
C THR A 180 9.94 -32.72 -9.44
N VAL A 181 9.11 -33.39 -8.63
CA VAL A 181 7.65 -33.18 -8.61
C VAL A 181 7.32 -31.84 -7.96
N THR A 182 7.98 -31.54 -6.84
CA THR A 182 7.80 -30.25 -6.12
C THR A 182 8.31 -29.09 -6.95
N LYS A 183 9.43 -29.26 -7.66
CA LYS A 183 10.00 -28.26 -8.56
C LYS A 183 9.08 -28.00 -9.76
N ASN A 184 8.60 -29.07 -10.44
CA ASN A 184 7.66 -28.93 -11.56
C ASN A 184 6.35 -28.26 -11.14
N LEU A 185 5.85 -28.55 -9.94
CA LEU A 185 4.65 -27.91 -9.41
C LEU A 185 4.91 -26.41 -9.07
N SER A 186 6.02 -26.12 -8.41
CA SER A 186 6.47 -24.77 -8.10
C SER A 186 6.66 -23.94 -9.38
N ASP A 187 7.35 -24.48 -10.38
CA ASP A 187 7.59 -23.80 -11.66
C ASP A 187 6.29 -23.53 -12.43
N ARG A 188 5.34 -24.47 -12.41
CA ARG A 188 4.00 -24.26 -13.00
C ARG A 188 3.23 -23.16 -12.28
N ILE A 189 3.19 -23.18 -10.94
CA ILE A 189 2.50 -22.17 -10.16
C ILE A 189 3.17 -20.81 -10.35
N TYR A 190 4.51 -20.75 -10.32
CA TYR A 190 5.28 -19.55 -10.62
C TYR A 190 4.94 -19.03 -12.02
N GLY A 191 4.97 -19.85 -13.05
CA GLY A 191 4.63 -19.46 -14.41
C GLY A 191 3.24 -18.88 -14.57
N VAL A 192 2.25 -19.40 -13.82
CA VAL A 192 0.89 -18.86 -13.80
C VAL A 192 0.86 -17.49 -13.12
N ILE A 193 1.49 -17.35 -11.95
CA ILE A 193 1.54 -16.08 -11.19
C ILE A 193 2.33 -15.03 -11.98
N ASP A 194 3.48 -15.39 -12.51
CA ASP A 194 4.34 -14.51 -13.30
C ASP A 194 3.66 -14.02 -14.58
N SER A 195 3.03 -14.92 -15.34
CA SER A 195 2.24 -14.58 -16.51
C SER A 195 1.06 -13.65 -16.16
N ARG A 196 0.39 -13.89 -15.03
CA ARG A 196 -0.69 -13.04 -14.54
C ARG A 196 -0.18 -11.63 -14.20
N LEU A 197 0.91 -11.53 -13.44
CA LEU A 197 1.52 -10.26 -13.05
C LEU A 197 2.08 -9.52 -14.26
N GLY A 198 2.74 -10.19 -15.19
CA GLY A 198 3.21 -9.58 -16.44
C GLY A 198 2.08 -9.05 -17.33
N LYS A 199 0.88 -9.65 -17.26
CA LYS A 199 -0.33 -9.11 -17.93
C LYS A 199 -0.95 -7.93 -17.17
N ALA A 200 -0.83 -7.91 -15.86
CA ALA A 200 -1.40 -6.87 -15.00
C ALA A 200 -0.55 -5.60 -14.98
N TYR A 201 0.76 -5.75 -14.87
CA TYR A 201 1.70 -4.65 -14.67
C TYR A 201 2.70 -4.56 -15.83
N THR A 202 3.14 -3.34 -16.14
CA THR A 202 4.27 -3.11 -17.06
C THR A 202 5.54 -3.18 -16.22
N ARG A 203 6.24 -4.32 -16.29
CA ARG A 203 7.48 -4.51 -15.53
C ARG A 203 8.62 -3.85 -16.29
N SER A 204 9.34 -2.96 -15.65
CA SER A 204 10.59 -2.38 -16.13
C SER A 204 11.76 -2.84 -15.27
N LYS A 205 12.89 -3.17 -15.91
CA LYS A 205 14.10 -3.51 -15.15
C LYS A 205 14.59 -2.26 -14.41
N PRO A 206 15.07 -2.38 -13.15
CA PRO A 206 15.69 -1.29 -12.43
C PRO A 206 16.86 -0.77 -13.28
N GLY A 207 16.86 0.52 -13.61
CA GLY A 207 17.99 1.14 -14.31
C GLY A 207 17.81 1.47 -15.80
N THR A 208 16.64 1.29 -16.41
CA THR A 208 16.34 1.83 -17.75
C THR A 208 16.01 3.33 -17.75
N GLY A 209 15.90 3.95 -16.56
CA GLY A 209 15.97 5.41 -16.41
C GLY A 209 17.45 5.83 -16.38
N GLU A 210 17.78 6.98 -16.95
CA GLU A 210 19.10 7.58 -17.06
C GLU A 210 20.10 7.11 -15.99
N GLN A 211 21.25 6.56 -16.41
CA GLN A 211 22.33 6.21 -15.51
C GLN A 211 22.69 7.44 -14.67
N LYS A 212 22.27 7.44 -13.41
CA LYS A 212 22.64 8.48 -12.46
C LYS A 212 24.15 8.46 -12.30
N ASP A 213 24.80 9.49 -12.80
CA ASP A 213 26.23 9.69 -12.58
C ASP A 213 26.49 9.82 -11.08
N LYS A 214 27.01 8.74 -10.47
CA LYS A 214 27.25 8.63 -9.03
C LYS A 214 28.31 9.60 -8.50
N THR A 215 29.00 10.29 -9.39
CA THR A 215 30.09 11.22 -9.04
C THR A 215 29.59 12.64 -8.73
N LYS A 216 28.35 12.97 -9.10
CA LYS A 216 27.78 14.30 -8.83
C LYS A 216 26.80 14.26 -7.68
N PHE A 217 27.06 15.05 -6.64
CA PHE A 217 26.13 15.28 -5.54
C PHE A 217 24.80 15.83 -6.09
N ALA A 218 23.68 15.22 -5.65
CA ALA A 218 22.32 15.62 -6.07
C ALA A 218 21.99 15.48 -7.57
N THR A 219 22.65 14.60 -8.34
CA THR A 219 22.25 14.26 -9.71
C THR A 219 20.81 13.73 -9.73
N GLY A 220 19.96 14.37 -10.53
CA GLY A 220 18.53 14.07 -10.62
C GLY A 220 17.65 14.82 -9.61
N CYS A 221 18.21 15.73 -8.82
CA CYS A 221 17.46 16.64 -7.96
C CYS A 221 16.96 17.82 -8.82
N SER A 222 15.68 17.80 -9.21
CA SER A 222 15.05 18.96 -9.84
C SER A 222 14.45 19.87 -8.77
N PHE A 223 14.25 21.15 -9.10
CA PHE A 223 13.58 22.12 -8.23
C PHE A 223 12.27 21.57 -7.66
N TYR A 224 11.47 20.87 -8.48
CA TYR A 224 10.22 20.25 -8.07
C TYR A 224 10.39 19.14 -7.02
N LYS A 225 11.47 18.35 -7.11
CA LYS A 225 11.79 17.33 -6.09
C LYS A 225 12.11 17.95 -4.75
N VAL A 226 12.86 19.05 -4.74
CA VAL A 226 13.20 19.79 -3.52
C VAL A 226 11.95 20.39 -2.88
N VAL A 227 11.09 21.04 -3.68
CA VAL A 227 9.82 21.62 -3.22
C VAL A 227 8.91 20.53 -2.65
N MET A 228 8.78 19.39 -3.33
CA MET A 228 7.97 18.28 -2.87
C MET A 228 8.49 17.70 -1.56
N LEU A 229 9.80 17.51 -1.43
CA LEU A 229 10.44 17.05 -0.20
C LEU A 229 10.25 18.04 0.96
N PHE A 230 10.30 19.35 0.68
CA PHE A 230 10.03 20.39 1.67
C PHE A 230 8.60 20.28 2.22
N PHE A 231 7.59 20.18 1.35
CA PHE A 231 6.20 20.06 1.78
C PHE A 231 5.94 18.75 2.53
N ILE A 232 6.50 17.63 2.07
CA ILE A 232 6.38 16.34 2.77
C ILE A 232 7.05 16.43 4.14
N GLY A 233 8.24 17.03 4.24
CA GLY A 233 8.96 17.19 5.50
C GLY A 233 8.23 18.11 6.49
N ALA A 234 7.70 19.23 6.01
CA ALA A 234 6.92 20.16 6.82
C ALA A 234 5.66 19.49 7.39
N PHE A 235 4.92 18.75 6.57
CA PHE A 235 3.71 18.05 7.01
C PHE A 235 4.02 16.90 7.98
N LEU A 236 5.07 16.12 7.74
CA LEU A 236 5.51 15.09 8.67
C LEU A 236 5.94 15.70 10.01
N GLY A 237 6.60 16.86 9.99
CA GLY A 237 6.94 17.62 11.19
C GLY A 237 5.71 18.03 11.99
N ASP A 238 4.68 18.56 11.33
CA ASP A 238 3.41 18.95 11.95
C ASP A 238 2.66 17.75 12.55
N ILE A 239 2.65 16.59 11.85
CA ILE A 239 2.09 15.35 12.42
C ILE A 239 2.84 14.93 13.69
N VAL A 240 4.18 14.91 13.65
CA VAL A 240 5.01 14.53 14.80
C VAL A 240 4.77 15.48 15.96
N GLU A 241 4.74 16.79 15.71
CA GLU A 241 4.45 17.80 16.71
C GLU A 241 3.04 17.65 17.30
N THR A 242 2.03 17.42 16.46
CA THR A 242 0.63 17.20 16.90
C THR A 242 0.53 15.96 17.79
N VAL A 243 1.17 14.85 17.40
CA VAL A 243 1.20 13.62 18.20
C VAL A 243 1.92 13.85 19.52
N PHE A 244 3.08 14.51 19.48
CA PHE A 244 3.86 14.83 20.66
C PHE A 244 3.08 15.72 21.63
N CYS A 245 2.49 16.81 21.14
CA CYS A 245 1.68 17.72 21.95
C CYS A 245 0.50 17.00 22.59
N ARG A 246 -0.18 16.09 21.89
CA ARG A 246 -1.27 15.29 22.45
C ARG A 246 -0.81 14.35 23.57
N ILE A 247 0.30 13.64 23.35
CA ILE A 247 0.87 12.74 24.36
C ILE A 247 1.24 13.53 25.62
N VAL A 248 1.91 14.66 25.46
CA VAL A 248 2.33 15.54 26.56
C VAL A 248 1.11 16.13 27.27
N THR A 249 0.12 16.67 26.53
CA THR A 249 -1.08 17.28 27.12
C THR A 249 -1.92 16.26 27.90
N VAL A 250 -2.08 15.02 27.36
CA VAL A 250 -2.79 13.95 28.08
C VAL A 250 -2.05 13.57 29.36
N SER A 251 -0.71 13.53 29.32
CA SER A 251 0.11 13.27 30.52
C SER A 251 -0.08 14.35 31.59
N TYR A 252 -0.10 15.63 31.21
CA TYR A 252 -0.31 16.76 32.16
C TYR A 252 -1.74 16.77 32.72
N THR A 253 -2.76 16.46 31.95
CA THR A 253 -4.15 16.41 32.46
C THR A 253 -4.34 15.28 33.45
N HIS A 254 -3.69 14.13 33.25
CA HIS A 254 -3.72 13.01 34.22
C HIS A 254 -3.00 13.35 35.52
N LEU A 255 -1.86 14.02 35.49
CA LEU A 255 -1.13 14.45 36.69
C LEU A 255 -1.94 15.47 37.48
N ARG A 256 -2.56 16.47 36.83
CA ARG A 256 -3.39 17.48 37.49
C ARG A 256 -4.68 16.92 38.10
N ALA A 257 -5.27 15.87 37.47
CA ALA A 257 -6.45 15.18 38.04
C ALA A 257 -6.11 14.40 39.31
N HIS A 258 -4.87 13.95 39.49
CA HIS A 258 -4.41 13.31 40.74
C HIS A 258 -4.18 14.30 41.87
N GLU A 259 -3.63 15.48 41.59
CA GLU A 259 -3.38 16.52 42.61
C GLU A 259 -4.69 17.11 43.16
N THR A 260 -5.74 17.25 42.37
CA THR A 260 -7.04 17.78 42.84
C THR A 260 -7.88 16.77 43.64
N ARG A 261 -7.45 15.49 43.72
CA ARG A 261 -8.12 14.45 44.51
C ARG A 261 -7.46 14.23 45.89
N SER A 262 -6.34 14.83 46.16
CA SER A 262 -5.57 14.69 47.42
C SER A 262 -5.66 15.91 48.38
N ASN A 263 -6.53 16.88 48.08
CA ASN A 263 -6.82 18.00 48.99
C ASN A 263 -8.26 17.96 49.48
#